data_1b192a168df55aa95d4a98e7530a5790
#
_entry.id   1b192a168df55aa95d4a98e7530a5790
#
_cell.length_a   1.000
_cell.length_b   1.000
_cell.length_c   1.000
_cell.angle_alpha   90.00
_cell.angle_beta   90.00
_cell.angle_gamma   90.00
#
_symmetry.space_group_name_H-M   'P 1'
#
loop_
_entity.id
_entity.type
_entity.pdbx_description
1 polymer ?
#
loop_
_entity_poly.entity_id
_entity_poly.type
_entity_poly.pdbx_seq_one_letter_code
_entity_poly.pdbx_strand_id
1 'polypeptide(L)'
;MIHPLSDIQSTNIGVNTRIWQFCVVLAGAKIGAECNINAHCFIENDVIVGDRVTVKSGVYLWDGTRLEDDVFIGPNVTFANDKYPRSKQYPGQFHGSIVKKGASIGAGAVILPGVVIGENAMIGAGAVVTKDVEATTVVAGVPARLINSK
;
A
#
# COMPACT_ATOMS: atom_id res chain seq x y z
N MET A 1 11.67 -4.07 15.52
CA MET A 1 10.94 -5.01 16.40
C MET A 1 9.93 -5.79 15.58
N ILE A 2 10.04 -7.09 15.58
CA ILE A 2 9.06 -7.98 14.93
C ILE A 2 8.30 -8.69 16.05
N HIS A 3 6.98 -8.55 16.05
CA HIS A 3 6.16 -9.16 17.09
C HIS A 3 6.09 -10.69 16.89
N PRO A 4 6.25 -11.50 17.94
CA PRO A 4 6.33 -12.96 17.82
C PRO A 4 5.03 -13.64 17.33
N LEU A 5 3.89 -12.96 17.37
CA LEU A 5 2.62 -13.46 16.83
C LEU A 5 2.43 -13.08 15.34
N SER A 6 3.50 -12.91 14.60
CA SER A 6 3.45 -12.63 13.16
C SER A 6 4.20 -13.72 12.39
N ASP A 7 3.75 -14.03 11.18
CA ASP A 7 4.41 -14.94 10.26
C ASP A 7 5.28 -14.13 9.28
N ILE A 8 6.56 -13.98 9.62
CA ILE A 8 7.50 -13.18 8.84
C ILE A 8 8.53 -14.09 8.19
N GLN A 9 8.37 -14.32 6.90
CA GLN A 9 9.23 -15.18 6.11
C GLN A 9 10.37 -14.41 5.42
N SER A 10 10.19 -13.11 5.20
CA SER A 10 11.22 -12.27 4.57
C SER A 10 12.39 -12.01 5.52
N THR A 11 13.60 -12.07 4.95
CA THR A 11 14.85 -11.65 5.60
C THR A 11 15.28 -10.24 5.16
N ASN A 12 14.56 -9.62 4.23
CA ASN A 12 14.83 -8.28 3.70
C ASN A 12 14.01 -7.22 4.43
N ILE A 13 14.30 -7.01 5.71
CA ILE A 13 13.63 -6.01 6.55
C ILE A 13 14.69 -5.07 7.11
N GLY A 14 14.53 -3.79 6.83
CA GLY A 14 15.48 -2.76 7.24
C GLY A 14 15.52 -2.52 8.75
N VAL A 15 16.59 -1.89 9.19
CA VAL A 15 16.83 -1.61 10.62
C VAL A 15 15.72 -0.73 11.21
N ASN A 16 15.43 -0.92 12.48
CA ASN A 16 14.42 -0.16 13.23
C ASN A 16 12.98 -0.26 12.71
N THR A 17 12.71 -1.14 11.73
CA THR A 17 11.34 -1.41 11.28
C THR A 17 10.58 -2.18 12.36
N ARG A 18 9.33 -1.78 12.57
CA ARG A 18 8.41 -2.41 13.52
C ARG A 18 7.29 -3.11 12.78
N ILE A 19 7.09 -4.39 13.09
CA ILE A 19 5.98 -5.19 12.57
C ILE A 19 5.19 -5.70 13.75
N TRP A 20 3.92 -5.30 13.82
CA TRP A 20 3.03 -5.62 14.93
C TRP A 20 2.38 -7.00 14.74
N GLN A 21 1.46 -7.38 15.66
CA GLN A 21 0.85 -8.71 15.70
C GLN A 21 0.08 -9.07 14.44
N PHE A 22 0.03 -10.36 14.16
CA PHE A 22 -0.84 -10.96 13.16
C PHE A 22 -0.59 -10.47 11.74
N CYS A 23 0.62 -10.01 11.46
CA CYS A 23 1.06 -9.73 10.11
C CYS A 23 1.58 -10.99 9.44
N VAL A 24 1.40 -11.07 8.12
CA VAL A 24 2.01 -12.09 7.27
C VAL A 24 2.87 -11.36 6.22
N VAL A 25 4.15 -11.68 6.18
CA VAL A 25 5.09 -11.12 5.19
C VAL A 25 5.79 -12.27 4.48
N LEU A 26 5.51 -12.43 3.20
CA LEU A 26 6.06 -13.55 2.42
C LEU A 26 7.55 -13.34 2.11
N ALA A 27 8.22 -14.43 1.76
CA ALA A 27 9.69 -14.51 1.71
C ALA A 27 10.35 -13.52 0.74
N GLY A 28 9.71 -13.20 -0.37
CA GLY A 28 10.25 -12.31 -1.40
C GLY A 28 10.07 -10.81 -1.13
N ALA A 29 9.24 -10.44 -0.16
CA ALA A 29 8.96 -9.05 0.15
C ALA A 29 10.21 -8.31 0.64
N LYS A 30 10.31 -7.02 0.31
CA LYS A 30 11.38 -6.14 0.77
C LYS A 30 10.78 -4.96 1.50
N ILE A 31 11.19 -4.73 2.73
CA ILE A 31 10.71 -3.63 3.56
C ILE A 31 11.93 -2.84 4.02
N GLY A 32 11.90 -1.53 3.79
CA GLY A 32 12.97 -0.62 4.15
C GLY A 32 13.14 -0.42 5.66
N ALA A 33 13.95 0.56 6.02
CA ALA A 33 14.27 0.90 7.39
C ALA A 33 13.21 1.84 8.01
N GLU A 34 13.12 1.80 9.33
CA GLU A 34 12.28 2.72 10.12
C GLU A 34 10.78 2.70 9.74
N CYS A 35 10.32 1.59 9.17
CA CYS A 35 8.90 1.42 8.83
C CYS A 35 8.07 1.04 10.06
N ASN A 36 6.77 1.29 9.96
CA ASN A 36 5.79 0.88 10.96
C ASN A 36 4.64 0.13 10.27
N ILE A 37 4.67 -1.20 10.36
CA ILE A 37 3.65 -2.08 9.79
C ILE A 37 2.72 -2.52 10.90
N ASN A 38 1.51 -1.99 10.91
CA ASN A 38 0.55 -2.25 11.97
C ASN A 38 -0.09 -3.64 11.85
N ALA A 39 -0.85 -4.01 12.87
CA ALA A 39 -1.42 -5.35 12.99
C ALA A 39 -2.34 -5.72 11.82
N HIS A 40 -2.41 -7.02 11.51
CA HIS A 40 -3.27 -7.57 10.45
C HIS A 40 -2.95 -7.07 9.04
N CYS A 41 -1.69 -6.83 8.73
CA CYS A 41 -1.25 -6.56 7.36
C CYS A 41 -0.79 -7.84 6.67
N PHE A 42 -1.01 -7.91 5.36
CA PHE A 42 -0.53 -8.99 4.50
C PHE A 42 0.35 -8.40 3.39
N ILE A 43 1.56 -8.92 3.22
CA ILE A 43 2.53 -8.42 2.25
C ILE A 43 3.05 -9.60 1.40
N GLU A 44 2.72 -9.58 0.11
CA GLU A 44 3.09 -10.63 -0.83
C GLU A 44 4.57 -10.54 -1.27
N ASN A 45 4.99 -11.53 -2.06
CA ASN A 45 6.39 -11.75 -2.42
C ASN A 45 7.01 -10.64 -3.26
N ASP A 46 6.27 -10.11 -4.25
CA ASP A 46 6.77 -9.05 -5.12
C ASP A 46 6.30 -7.67 -4.66
N VAL A 47 6.48 -7.38 -3.39
CA VAL A 47 6.19 -6.08 -2.80
C VAL A 47 7.49 -5.43 -2.35
N ILE A 48 7.64 -4.15 -2.68
CA ILE A 48 8.77 -3.32 -2.23
C ILE A 48 8.21 -2.13 -1.47
N VAL A 49 8.64 -2.00 -0.22
CA VAL A 49 8.33 -0.90 0.67
C VAL A 49 9.62 -0.14 0.98
N GLY A 50 9.63 1.15 0.72
CA GLY A 50 10.76 2.03 0.98
C GLY A 50 11.00 2.27 2.47
N ASP A 51 11.77 3.30 2.78
CA ASP A 51 12.10 3.66 4.16
C ASP A 51 11.03 4.57 4.79
N ARG A 52 10.89 4.50 6.11
CA ARG A 52 9.99 5.38 6.91
C ARG A 52 8.52 5.33 6.46
N VAL A 53 8.11 4.18 5.93
CA VAL A 53 6.73 3.97 5.50
C VAL A 53 5.87 3.54 6.69
N THR A 54 4.67 4.09 6.78
CA THR A 54 3.66 3.66 7.73
C THR A 54 2.52 2.96 6.99
N VAL A 55 2.26 1.71 7.35
CA VAL A 55 1.11 0.95 6.87
C VAL A 55 0.23 0.62 8.07
N LYS A 56 -0.96 1.22 8.10
CA LYS A 56 -1.91 1.00 9.18
C LYS A 56 -2.61 -0.35 9.08
N SER A 57 -3.31 -0.73 10.13
CA SER A 57 -3.93 -2.05 10.25
C SER A 57 -4.91 -2.39 9.15
N GLY A 58 -4.95 -3.65 8.77
CA GLY A 58 -5.92 -4.18 7.82
C GLY A 58 -5.61 -3.87 6.36
N VAL A 59 -4.35 -3.61 6.02
CA VAL A 59 -3.91 -3.32 4.65
C VAL A 59 -3.22 -4.56 4.07
N TYR A 60 -3.61 -4.94 2.85
CA TYR A 60 -3.01 -6.04 2.11
C TYR A 60 -2.30 -5.51 0.87
N LEU A 61 -1.01 -5.79 0.78
CA LEU A 61 -0.17 -5.37 -0.34
C LEU A 61 0.10 -6.58 -1.25
N TRP A 62 -0.47 -6.52 -2.44
CA TRP A 62 -0.39 -7.58 -3.43
C TRP A 62 0.87 -7.45 -4.30
N ASP A 63 1.24 -8.53 -4.97
CA ASP A 63 2.39 -8.55 -5.89
C ASP A 63 2.36 -7.38 -6.88
N GLY A 64 3.51 -6.78 -7.09
CA GLY A 64 3.68 -5.61 -7.95
C GLY A 64 3.49 -4.26 -7.24
N THR A 65 3.02 -4.23 -6.00
CA THR A 65 2.88 -3.00 -5.23
C THR A 65 4.25 -2.41 -4.88
N ARG A 66 4.39 -1.11 -5.09
CA ARG A 66 5.59 -0.34 -4.74
C ARG A 66 5.20 0.86 -3.89
N LEU A 67 5.66 0.91 -2.65
CA LEU A 67 5.54 2.07 -1.78
C LEU A 67 6.92 2.72 -1.67
N GLU A 68 7.05 3.94 -2.12
CA GLU A 68 8.31 4.69 -1.98
C GLU A 68 8.48 5.23 -0.56
N ASP A 69 9.59 5.91 -0.28
CA ASP A 69 9.90 6.42 1.06
C ASP A 69 8.83 7.39 1.58
N ASP A 70 8.68 7.42 2.89
CA ASP A 70 7.82 8.38 3.60
C ASP A 70 6.33 8.29 3.24
N VAL A 71 5.89 7.18 2.66
CA VAL A 71 4.47 6.94 2.31
C VAL A 71 3.68 6.59 3.56
N PHE A 72 2.45 7.12 3.62
CA PHE A 72 1.47 6.76 4.66
C PHE A 72 0.26 6.07 4.04
N ILE A 73 -0.06 4.86 4.52
CA ILE A 73 -1.26 4.11 4.13
C ILE A 73 -2.18 4.00 5.34
N GLY A 74 -3.35 4.61 5.25
CA GLY A 74 -4.35 4.61 6.31
C GLY A 74 -4.97 3.24 6.57
N PRO A 75 -5.66 3.07 7.71
CA PRO A 75 -6.25 1.78 8.07
C PRO A 75 -7.31 1.34 7.04
N ASN A 76 -7.33 0.04 6.78
CA ASN A 76 -8.28 -0.59 5.88
C ASN A 76 -8.29 -0.02 4.44
N VAL A 77 -7.21 0.62 4.01
CA VAL A 77 -7.03 0.94 2.60
C VAL A 77 -6.97 -0.36 1.81
N THR A 78 -7.71 -0.42 0.71
CA THR A 78 -7.77 -1.60 -0.15
C THR A 78 -7.05 -1.34 -1.46
N PHE A 79 -6.02 -2.14 -1.73
CA PHE A 79 -5.41 -2.22 -3.06
C PHE A 79 -6.06 -3.37 -3.82
N ALA A 80 -6.70 -3.08 -4.95
CA ALA A 80 -7.22 -4.12 -5.85
C ALA A 80 -6.13 -4.49 -6.86
N ASN A 81 -6.04 -5.76 -7.22
CA ASN A 81 -5.04 -6.26 -8.18
C ASN A 81 -5.65 -6.87 -9.44
N ASP A 82 -6.97 -7.06 -9.48
CA ASP A 82 -7.70 -7.54 -10.64
C ASP A 82 -8.85 -6.57 -10.98
N LYS A 83 -8.80 -6.01 -12.17
CA LYS A 83 -9.79 -5.01 -12.61
C LYS A 83 -11.15 -5.62 -12.94
N TYR A 84 -11.16 -6.88 -13.38
CA TYR A 84 -12.36 -7.59 -13.80
C TYR A 84 -12.43 -8.97 -13.16
N PRO A 85 -12.52 -9.05 -11.83
CA PRO A 85 -12.40 -10.31 -11.11
C PRO A 85 -13.57 -11.27 -11.43
N ARG A 86 -13.21 -12.53 -11.62
CA ARG A 86 -14.14 -13.64 -11.70
C ARG A 86 -13.57 -14.84 -10.96
N SER A 87 -14.40 -15.55 -10.22
CA SER A 87 -13.96 -16.74 -9.49
C SER A 87 -13.29 -17.74 -10.44
N LYS A 88 -12.08 -18.19 -10.06
CA LYS A 88 -11.27 -19.17 -10.79
C LYS A 88 -10.88 -18.76 -12.22
N GLN A 89 -10.99 -17.50 -12.55
CA GLN A 89 -10.45 -16.91 -13.77
C GLN A 89 -9.39 -15.90 -13.37
N TYR A 90 -8.16 -16.13 -13.77
CA TYR A 90 -7.02 -15.32 -13.34
C TYR A 90 -6.45 -14.57 -14.54
N PRO A 91 -6.10 -13.29 -14.40
CA PRO A 91 -5.42 -12.55 -15.44
C PRO A 91 -4.03 -13.13 -15.68
N GLY A 92 -3.50 -12.95 -16.89
CA GLY A 92 -2.12 -13.35 -17.20
C GLY A 92 -1.08 -12.57 -16.39
N GLN A 93 -1.43 -11.38 -15.91
CA GLN A 93 -0.60 -10.53 -15.07
C GLN A 93 -1.48 -9.70 -14.14
N PHE A 94 -1.09 -9.63 -12.86
CA PHE A 94 -1.66 -8.69 -11.90
C PHE A 94 -0.87 -7.38 -11.94
N HIS A 95 -1.58 -6.25 -11.93
CA HIS A 95 -0.98 -4.92 -11.97
C HIS A 95 -0.97 -4.32 -10.56
N GLY A 96 0.20 -4.23 -9.97
CA GLY A 96 0.39 -3.55 -8.69
C GLY A 96 0.31 -2.04 -8.81
N SER A 97 -0.08 -1.38 -7.73
CA SER A 97 -0.10 0.07 -7.63
C SER A 97 1.26 0.61 -7.19
N ILE A 98 1.57 1.82 -7.61
CA ILE A 98 2.79 2.53 -7.21
C ILE A 98 2.38 3.77 -6.43
N VAL A 99 2.88 3.89 -5.21
CA VAL A 99 2.66 5.05 -4.35
C VAL A 99 3.99 5.77 -4.19
N LYS A 100 4.08 6.97 -4.76
CA LYS A 100 5.30 7.75 -4.82
C LYS A 100 5.63 8.38 -3.46
N LYS A 101 6.88 8.79 -3.32
CA LYS A 101 7.45 9.34 -2.09
C LYS A 101 6.54 10.39 -1.44
N GLY A 102 6.35 10.26 -0.14
CA GLY A 102 5.62 11.23 0.68
C GLY A 102 4.10 11.27 0.47
N ALA A 103 3.54 10.44 -0.41
CA ALA A 103 2.10 10.40 -0.61
C ALA A 103 1.40 9.78 0.60
N SER A 104 0.16 10.23 0.84
CA SER A 104 -0.69 9.73 1.93
C SER A 104 -2.03 9.25 1.39
N ILE A 105 -2.47 8.10 1.85
CA ILE A 105 -3.77 7.53 1.48
C ILE A 105 -4.64 7.43 2.73
N GLY A 106 -5.77 8.11 2.72
CA GLY A 106 -6.71 8.15 3.83
C GLY A 106 -7.42 6.83 4.09
N ALA A 107 -7.92 6.66 5.32
CA ALA A 107 -8.58 5.45 5.78
C ALA A 107 -9.67 4.96 4.82
N GLY A 108 -9.72 3.66 4.57
CA GLY A 108 -10.78 3.02 3.80
C GLY A 108 -10.81 3.36 2.31
N ALA A 109 -9.84 4.09 1.78
CA ALA A 109 -9.77 4.34 0.34
C ALA A 109 -9.53 3.05 -0.44
N VAL A 110 -10.03 3.00 -1.67
CA VAL A 110 -9.83 1.88 -2.60
C VAL A 110 -8.99 2.35 -3.78
N ILE A 111 -7.90 1.65 -4.04
CA ILE A 111 -6.97 1.95 -5.14
C ILE A 111 -7.11 0.86 -6.18
N LEU A 112 -7.53 1.22 -7.40
CA LEU A 112 -7.68 0.26 -8.48
C LEU A 112 -6.34 -0.23 -9.03
N PRO A 113 -6.32 -1.40 -9.70
CA PRO A 113 -5.08 -2.00 -10.19
C PRO A 113 -4.29 -1.06 -11.10
N GLY A 114 -2.98 -1.03 -10.94
CA GLY A 114 -2.06 -0.28 -11.80
C GLY A 114 -2.05 1.23 -11.62
N VAL A 115 -2.81 1.76 -10.66
CA VAL A 115 -2.84 3.20 -10.38
C VAL A 115 -1.51 3.68 -9.82
N VAL A 116 -1.03 4.82 -10.30
CA VAL A 116 0.13 5.53 -9.76
C VAL A 116 -0.35 6.75 -8.97
N ILE A 117 0.00 6.77 -7.69
CA ILE A 117 -0.23 7.92 -6.81
C ILE A 117 1.03 8.78 -6.81
N GLY A 118 0.92 10.02 -7.28
CA GLY A 118 2.04 10.93 -7.43
C GLY A 118 2.69 11.35 -6.12
N GLU A 119 3.92 11.84 -6.21
CA GLU A 119 4.72 12.29 -5.07
C GLU A 119 3.98 13.34 -4.26
N ASN A 120 3.95 13.18 -2.94
CA ASN A 120 3.27 14.08 -1.98
C ASN A 120 1.76 14.29 -2.25
N ALA A 121 1.14 13.44 -3.06
CA ALA A 121 -0.31 13.49 -3.24
C ALA A 121 -1.04 13.02 -1.97
N MET A 122 -2.27 13.44 -1.83
CA MET A 122 -3.12 13.04 -0.71
C MET A 122 -4.46 12.51 -1.23
N ILE A 123 -4.80 11.32 -0.77
CA ILE A 123 -6.06 10.67 -1.10
C ILE A 123 -6.99 10.77 0.11
N GLY A 124 -8.17 11.33 -0.07
CA GLY A 124 -9.17 11.44 0.98
C GLY A 124 -9.67 10.09 1.47
N ALA A 125 -10.05 10.02 2.74
CA ALA A 125 -10.64 8.82 3.32
C ALA A 125 -11.86 8.37 2.53
N GLY A 126 -12.02 7.05 2.32
CA GLY A 126 -13.16 6.47 1.60
C GLY A 126 -13.18 6.74 0.09
N ALA A 127 -12.18 7.38 -0.47
CA ALA A 127 -12.11 7.63 -1.91
C ALA A 127 -11.95 6.33 -2.70
N VAL A 128 -12.48 6.30 -3.93
CA VAL A 128 -12.21 5.23 -4.89
C VAL A 128 -11.37 5.81 -6.03
N VAL A 129 -10.09 5.49 -6.04
CA VAL A 129 -9.12 6.03 -7.00
C VAL A 129 -9.08 5.13 -8.22
N THR A 130 -9.61 5.64 -9.33
CA THR A 130 -9.81 4.87 -10.58
C THR A 130 -8.76 5.16 -11.63
N LYS A 131 -7.93 6.18 -11.46
CA LYS A 131 -6.87 6.60 -12.37
C LYS A 131 -5.72 7.25 -11.62
N ASP A 132 -4.60 7.45 -12.30
CA ASP A 132 -3.42 8.06 -11.72
C ASP A 132 -3.72 9.41 -11.08
N VAL A 133 -3.01 9.69 -10.00
CA VAL A 133 -3.12 10.94 -9.24
C VAL A 133 -1.82 11.73 -9.40
N GLU A 134 -1.94 12.98 -9.83
CA GLU A 134 -0.77 13.84 -10.02
C GLU A 134 -0.10 14.21 -8.70
N ALA A 135 1.20 14.45 -8.77
CA ALA A 135 1.99 14.86 -7.62
C ALA A 135 1.41 16.13 -6.97
N THR A 136 1.52 16.22 -5.65
CA THR A 136 1.12 17.38 -4.85
C THR A 136 -0.35 17.79 -4.97
N THR A 137 -1.22 16.89 -5.43
CA THR A 137 -2.65 17.13 -5.51
C THR A 137 -3.41 16.44 -4.38
N VAL A 138 -4.61 16.90 -4.11
CA VAL A 138 -5.56 16.26 -3.19
C VAL A 138 -6.77 15.79 -3.99
N VAL A 139 -7.06 14.50 -3.92
CA VAL A 139 -8.25 13.90 -4.54
C VAL A 139 -9.13 13.25 -3.48
N ALA A 140 -10.43 13.26 -3.70
CA ALA A 140 -11.41 12.64 -2.81
C ALA A 140 -12.66 12.20 -3.57
N GLY A 141 -13.48 11.39 -2.95
CA GLY A 141 -14.80 10.98 -3.45
C GLY A 141 -14.80 9.67 -4.23
N VAL A 142 -15.97 9.33 -4.75
CA VAL A 142 -16.26 8.12 -5.51
C VAL A 142 -16.98 8.48 -6.81
N PRO A 143 -16.33 8.43 -7.97
CA PRO A 143 -14.89 8.23 -8.17
C PRO A 143 -14.09 9.44 -7.66
N ALA A 144 -12.85 9.21 -7.28
CA ALA A 144 -11.99 10.27 -6.76
C ALA A 144 -11.74 11.36 -7.80
N ARG A 145 -11.85 12.62 -7.37
CA ARG A 145 -11.65 13.81 -8.19
C ARG A 145 -10.76 14.81 -7.47
N LEU A 146 -10.05 15.61 -8.23
CA LEU A 146 -9.24 16.70 -7.71
C LEU A 146 -10.10 17.67 -6.89
N ILE A 147 -9.70 17.92 -5.66
CA ILE A 147 -10.34 18.93 -4.79
C ILE A 147 -9.40 20.06 -4.44
N ASN A 148 -8.07 19.85 -4.47
CA ASN A 148 -7.10 20.90 -4.23
C ASN A 148 -5.71 20.47 -4.76
N SER A 149 -4.87 21.48 -5.03
CA SER A 149 -3.43 21.34 -5.28
C SER A 149 -2.65 21.92 -4.12
N LYS A 150 -1.62 21.20 -3.67
CA LYS A 150 -0.72 21.66 -2.61
C LYS A 150 0.53 22.32 -3.17
#